data_efe1a47888dfa73a6eba4f441d79a035
#
_entry.id   efe1a47888dfa73a6eba4f441d79a035
#
_cell.length_a   1.000
_cell.length_b   1.000
_cell.length_c   1.000
_cell.angle_alpha   90.00
_cell.angle_beta   90.00
_cell.angle_gamma   90.00
#
_symmetry.space_group_name_H-M   'P 1'
#
loop_
_entity.id
_entity.type
_entity.pdbx_description
1 polymer ?
#
loop_
_entity_poly.entity_id
_entity_poly.type
_entity_poly.pdbx_seq_one_letter_code
_entity_poly.pdbx_strand_id
1 'polypeptide(L)'
;RKTWKVLYTLDGKKNTVTLGEYPKVLNAKDARLRRDEIKKQISEGIHPTEQKRQDKIRDLADMSFADLIQLYAEKVTPHKRGGRVEIIILNGYMKSFPRLMKKPVNQLGQLDMIQFRDERLKKVKSATVARDLGLLSAVFKYARQELRIMAASPLDDVAKPKQSASRNRRISQDEIDRILEAFKYDGRSQPITKKQQTAWAFIFAIETAMRASEITGLKWTDIYDKHVELELTKNGTARKVPLSKRAIELLSYMRGIDEIDVCTVKNNVADGDVGRGGLSAYFTQVVKGKLKINDLTFHDTRHEAISRLVKTAKLPVEVLAKITGHKTISILINTYYNPDIEELADHLHKEDDPDIIPFKKSI
;
A
#
# COMPACT_ATOMS: atom_id res chain seq x y z
N ARG A 1 -8.49 -45.75 6.17
CA ARG A 1 -8.85 -45.31 7.53
C ARG A 1 -10.30 -45.69 7.80
N LYS A 2 -10.57 -46.33 8.97
CA LYS A 2 -11.93 -46.66 9.41
C LYS A 2 -12.39 -45.56 10.36
N THR A 3 -13.60 -44.97 10.09
CA THR A 3 -14.15 -43.91 10.93
C THR A 3 -15.54 -44.26 11.38
N TRP A 4 -15.87 -43.96 12.63
CA TRP A 4 -17.21 -44.04 13.16
C TRP A 4 -18.06 -42.89 12.65
N LYS A 5 -19.28 -43.22 12.15
CA LYS A 5 -20.22 -42.21 11.65
C LYS A 5 -21.62 -42.51 12.20
N VAL A 6 -22.35 -41.47 12.53
CA VAL A 6 -23.77 -41.54 12.84
C VAL A 6 -24.56 -40.96 11.66
N LEU A 7 -25.47 -41.75 11.10
CA LEU A 7 -26.45 -41.30 10.13
C LEU A 7 -27.75 -41.00 10.86
N TYR A 8 -28.36 -39.86 10.55
CA TYR A 8 -29.62 -39.45 11.12
C TYR A 8 -30.46 -38.66 10.11
N THR A 9 -31.74 -38.60 10.34
CA THR A 9 -32.67 -37.78 9.53
C THR A 9 -33.22 -36.69 10.45
N LEU A 10 -33.13 -35.43 9.99
CA LEU A 10 -33.72 -34.29 10.66
C LEU A 10 -34.35 -33.40 9.58
N ASP A 11 -35.59 -32.93 9.81
CA ASP A 11 -36.39 -32.14 8.86
C ASP A 11 -36.47 -32.78 7.46
N GLY A 12 -36.61 -34.11 7.41
CA GLY A 12 -36.69 -34.89 6.18
C GLY A 12 -35.39 -35.08 5.42
N LYS A 13 -34.27 -34.49 5.89
CA LYS A 13 -32.96 -34.61 5.26
C LYS A 13 -32.07 -35.60 5.98
N LYS A 14 -31.41 -36.47 5.20
CA LYS A 14 -30.36 -37.40 5.71
C LYS A 14 -29.08 -36.67 5.99
N ASN A 15 -28.57 -36.77 7.19
CA ASN A 15 -27.34 -36.14 7.65
C ASN A 15 -26.36 -37.18 8.19
N THR A 16 -25.08 -36.85 8.23
CA THR A 16 -24.01 -37.71 8.73
C THR A 16 -23.08 -36.93 9.65
N VAL A 17 -22.83 -37.45 10.84
CA VAL A 17 -21.78 -36.91 11.75
C VAL A 17 -20.67 -37.93 11.90
N THR A 18 -19.44 -37.50 11.68
CA THR A 18 -18.26 -38.30 11.97
C THR A 18 -17.90 -38.17 13.45
N LEU A 19 -17.77 -39.32 14.15
CA LEU A 19 -17.44 -39.37 15.58
C LEU A 19 -15.95 -39.39 15.85
N GLY A 20 -15.19 -40.10 15.03
CA GLY A 20 -13.74 -40.26 15.17
C GLY A 20 -13.16 -41.45 14.43
N GLU A 21 -11.85 -41.54 14.37
CA GLU A 21 -11.10 -42.62 13.71
C GLU A 21 -10.97 -43.85 14.64
N TYR A 22 -11.30 -45.03 14.12
CA TYR A 22 -11.15 -46.31 14.83
C TYR A 22 -9.78 -46.93 14.54
N PRO A 23 -9.11 -47.55 15.52
CA PRO A 23 -9.34 -47.47 16.97
C PRO A 23 -8.58 -46.33 17.65
N LYS A 24 -7.83 -45.51 16.89
CA LYS A 24 -6.86 -44.57 17.43
C LYS A 24 -7.47 -43.46 18.28
N VAL A 25 -8.66 -42.98 17.90
CA VAL A 25 -9.32 -41.83 18.54
C VAL A 25 -10.52 -42.30 19.35
N LEU A 26 -11.22 -43.37 18.90
CA LEU A 26 -12.47 -43.79 19.48
C LEU A 26 -12.65 -45.33 19.39
N ASN A 27 -12.77 -46.01 20.53
CA ASN A 27 -13.14 -47.39 20.56
C ASN A 27 -14.67 -47.58 20.38
N ALA A 28 -15.12 -48.83 20.25
CA ALA A 28 -16.53 -49.14 19.99
C ALA A 28 -17.47 -48.73 21.15
N LYS A 29 -17.00 -48.79 22.41
CA LYS A 29 -17.78 -48.42 23.59
C LYS A 29 -18.02 -46.89 23.61
N ASP A 30 -16.95 -46.12 23.43
CA ASP A 30 -17.03 -44.66 23.43
C ASP A 30 -17.80 -44.15 22.20
N ALA A 31 -17.71 -44.87 21.07
CA ALA A 31 -18.49 -44.53 19.89
C ALA A 31 -20.01 -44.68 20.10
N ARG A 32 -20.40 -45.71 20.89
CA ARG A 32 -21.81 -45.90 21.27
C ARG A 32 -22.31 -44.79 22.20
N LEU A 33 -21.52 -44.41 23.19
CA LEU A 33 -21.87 -43.33 24.10
C LEU A 33 -22.07 -42.02 23.33
N ARG A 34 -21.12 -41.65 22.44
CA ARG A 34 -21.22 -40.45 21.60
C ARG A 34 -22.42 -40.51 20.63
N ARG A 35 -22.73 -41.69 20.11
CA ARG A 35 -23.95 -41.86 19.29
C ARG A 35 -25.20 -41.53 20.09
N ASP A 36 -25.28 -42.01 21.34
CA ASP A 36 -26.46 -41.86 22.18
C ASP A 36 -26.62 -40.38 22.62
N GLU A 37 -25.54 -39.68 22.89
CA GLU A 37 -25.54 -38.24 23.09
C GLU A 37 -26.08 -37.49 21.87
N ILE A 38 -25.61 -37.84 20.66
CA ILE A 38 -26.10 -37.24 19.41
C ILE A 38 -27.58 -37.52 19.19
N LYS A 39 -28.06 -38.76 19.48
CA LYS A 39 -29.49 -39.10 19.40
C LYS A 39 -30.30 -38.25 20.36
N LYS A 40 -29.82 -38.02 21.57
CA LYS A 40 -30.48 -37.13 22.54
C LYS A 40 -30.58 -35.70 22.01
N GLN A 41 -29.47 -35.13 21.51
CA GLN A 41 -29.47 -33.81 20.90
C GLN A 41 -30.52 -33.70 19.77
N ILE A 42 -30.58 -34.71 18.89
CA ILE A 42 -31.55 -34.74 17.80
C ILE A 42 -33.01 -34.78 18.32
N SER A 43 -33.28 -35.56 19.40
CA SER A 43 -34.60 -35.60 20.02
C SER A 43 -35.00 -34.28 20.68
N GLU A 44 -34.04 -33.47 21.08
CA GLU A 44 -34.21 -32.13 21.63
C GLU A 44 -34.29 -31.04 20.50
N GLY A 45 -34.30 -31.44 19.22
CA GLY A 45 -34.36 -30.54 18.08
C GLY A 45 -33.02 -29.85 17.75
N ILE A 46 -31.90 -30.29 18.38
CA ILE A 46 -30.59 -29.71 18.16
C ILE A 46 -29.92 -30.39 16.96
N HIS A 47 -29.44 -29.60 16.01
CA HIS A 47 -28.70 -30.10 14.84
C HIS A 47 -27.20 -30.30 15.20
N PRO A 48 -26.68 -31.54 15.35
CA PRO A 48 -25.37 -31.80 15.88
C PRO A 48 -24.21 -31.22 15.04
N THR A 49 -24.38 -31.15 13.72
CA THR A 49 -23.39 -30.55 12.82
C THR A 49 -23.37 -29.03 12.95
N GLU A 50 -24.51 -28.40 13.12
CA GLU A 50 -24.62 -26.97 13.33
C GLU A 50 -24.11 -26.59 14.73
N GLN A 51 -24.45 -27.39 15.76
CA GLN A 51 -23.90 -27.20 17.11
C GLN A 51 -22.37 -27.22 17.10
N LYS A 52 -21.76 -28.24 16.50
CA LYS A 52 -20.29 -28.30 16.35
C LYS A 52 -19.70 -27.11 15.61
N ARG A 53 -20.41 -26.60 14.60
CA ARG A 53 -20.00 -25.42 13.87
C ARG A 53 -20.07 -24.16 14.75
N GLN A 54 -21.13 -24.03 15.52
CA GLN A 54 -21.31 -22.89 16.46
C GLN A 54 -20.28 -22.96 17.60
N ASP A 55 -20.03 -24.14 18.15
CA ASP A 55 -18.99 -24.31 19.18
C ASP A 55 -17.60 -23.94 18.65
N LYS A 56 -17.27 -24.37 17.43
CA LYS A 56 -16.02 -23.97 16.77
C LYS A 56 -15.94 -22.46 16.52
N ILE A 57 -17.05 -21.84 16.14
CA ILE A 57 -17.11 -20.37 15.96
C ILE A 57 -16.93 -19.68 17.31
N ARG A 58 -17.52 -20.20 18.38
CA ARG A 58 -17.37 -19.67 19.74
C ARG A 58 -15.94 -19.79 20.22
N ASP A 59 -15.30 -20.95 20.10
CA ASP A 59 -13.91 -21.18 20.47
C ASP A 59 -12.96 -20.24 19.71
N LEU A 60 -13.25 -20.03 18.41
CA LEU A 60 -12.49 -19.06 17.60
C LEU A 60 -12.78 -17.61 18.01
N ALA A 61 -13.99 -17.29 18.45
CA ALA A 61 -14.35 -15.93 18.92
C ALA A 61 -13.73 -15.60 20.29
N ASP A 62 -13.44 -16.62 21.09
CA ASP A 62 -12.76 -16.51 22.40
C ASP A 62 -11.24 -16.35 22.28
N MET A 63 -10.67 -16.53 21.06
CA MET A 63 -9.24 -16.28 20.84
C MET A 63 -8.86 -14.84 21.20
N SER A 64 -7.61 -14.63 21.60
CA SER A 64 -7.13 -13.28 21.86
C SER A 64 -7.00 -12.46 20.57
N PHE A 65 -7.00 -11.14 20.69
CA PHE A 65 -6.78 -10.26 19.53
C PHE A 65 -5.37 -10.50 18.92
N ALA A 66 -4.38 -10.83 19.76
CA ALA A 66 -3.05 -11.21 19.27
C ALA A 66 -3.11 -12.46 18.38
N ASP A 67 -3.85 -13.50 18.80
CA ASP A 67 -4.00 -14.73 18.00
C ASP A 67 -4.73 -14.47 16.67
N LEU A 68 -5.74 -13.61 16.67
CA LEU A 68 -6.41 -13.18 15.43
C LEU A 68 -5.44 -12.47 14.48
N ILE A 69 -4.63 -11.54 15.00
CA ILE A 69 -3.61 -10.84 14.22
C ILE A 69 -2.58 -11.82 13.67
N GLN A 70 -2.13 -12.76 14.47
CA GLN A 70 -1.17 -13.77 14.03
C GLN A 70 -1.77 -14.67 12.94
N LEU A 71 -3.00 -15.15 13.13
CA LEU A 71 -3.69 -15.96 12.13
C LEU A 71 -3.87 -15.21 10.80
N TYR A 72 -4.22 -13.92 10.86
CA TYR A 72 -4.27 -13.05 9.70
C TYR A 72 -2.91 -12.88 9.03
N ALA A 73 -1.86 -12.67 9.82
CA ALA A 73 -0.49 -12.56 9.32
C ALA A 73 0.00 -13.83 8.64
N GLU A 74 -0.44 -14.99 9.09
CA GLU A 74 -0.09 -16.30 8.50
C GLU A 74 -0.91 -16.62 7.24
N LYS A 75 -2.20 -16.29 7.22
CA LYS A 75 -3.12 -16.74 6.16
C LYS A 75 -3.31 -15.72 5.05
N VAL A 76 -3.27 -14.42 5.35
CA VAL A 76 -3.62 -13.35 4.40
C VAL A 76 -2.40 -12.56 3.96
N THR A 77 -1.53 -12.21 4.88
CA THR A 77 -0.39 -11.32 4.63
C THR A 77 0.62 -11.87 3.61
N PRO A 78 0.94 -13.19 3.54
CA PRO A 78 1.89 -13.73 2.55
C PRO A 78 1.46 -13.51 1.09
N HIS A 79 0.16 -13.40 0.84
CA HIS A 79 -0.39 -13.16 -0.50
C HIS A 79 -0.38 -11.68 -0.91
N LYS A 80 0.11 -10.78 -0.03
CA LYS A 80 0.19 -9.35 -0.27
C LYS A 80 1.61 -8.93 -0.65
N ARG A 81 1.72 -8.09 -1.67
CA ARG A 81 3.01 -7.54 -2.10
C ARG A 81 3.77 -6.77 -1.00
N GLY A 82 3.04 -6.17 -0.03
CA GLY A 82 3.60 -5.45 1.11
C GLY A 82 3.62 -6.26 2.42
N GLY A 83 3.41 -7.57 2.36
CA GLY A 83 3.18 -8.43 3.52
C GLY A 83 4.28 -8.34 4.58
N ARG A 84 5.56 -8.30 4.19
CA ARG A 84 6.69 -8.16 5.13
C ARG A 84 6.57 -6.91 6.02
N VAL A 85 6.22 -5.77 5.42
CA VAL A 85 6.04 -4.51 6.17
C VAL A 85 4.81 -4.57 7.06
N GLU A 86 3.73 -5.18 6.57
CA GLU A 86 2.50 -5.38 7.32
C GLU A 86 2.74 -6.22 8.58
N ILE A 87 3.51 -7.31 8.48
CA ILE A 87 3.91 -8.14 9.63
C ILE A 87 4.71 -7.33 10.66
N ILE A 88 5.67 -6.52 10.22
CA ILE A 88 6.47 -5.67 11.13
C ILE A 88 5.57 -4.70 11.89
N ILE A 89 4.60 -4.08 11.22
CA ILE A 89 3.66 -3.15 11.83
C ILE A 89 2.76 -3.87 12.84
N LEU A 90 2.18 -5.01 12.48
CA LEU A 90 1.32 -5.82 13.35
C LEU A 90 2.07 -6.30 14.60
N ASN A 91 3.31 -6.76 14.44
CA ASN A 91 4.19 -7.12 15.55
C ASN A 91 4.49 -5.91 16.46
N GLY A 92 4.60 -4.72 15.87
CA GLY A 92 4.74 -3.46 16.61
C GLY A 92 3.52 -3.17 17.50
N TYR A 93 2.31 -3.45 17.03
CA TYR A 93 1.09 -3.29 17.85
C TYR A 93 1.05 -4.28 19.00
N MET A 94 1.42 -5.56 18.76
CA MET A 94 1.47 -6.59 19.81
C MET A 94 2.39 -6.17 20.97
N LYS A 95 3.51 -5.53 20.67
CA LYS A 95 4.45 -5.03 21.68
C LYS A 95 3.93 -3.76 22.38
N SER A 96 3.30 -2.86 21.62
CA SER A 96 2.92 -1.53 22.13
C SER A 96 1.60 -1.51 22.89
N PHE A 97 0.70 -2.48 22.66
CA PHE A 97 -0.65 -2.53 23.20
C PHE A 97 -0.97 -3.89 23.85
N PRO A 98 -0.16 -4.38 24.81
CA PRO A 98 -0.29 -5.74 25.32
C PRO A 98 -1.64 -6.03 26.02
N ARG A 99 -2.27 -5.03 26.63
CA ARG A 99 -3.59 -5.18 27.25
C ARG A 99 -4.67 -5.41 26.18
N LEU A 100 -4.68 -4.62 25.12
CA LEU A 100 -5.60 -4.77 24.00
C LEU A 100 -5.41 -6.12 23.31
N MET A 101 -4.17 -6.53 23.12
CA MET A 101 -3.83 -7.78 22.42
C MET A 101 -4.26 -9.05 23.18
N LYS A 102 -4.34 -9.00 24.51
CA LYS A 102 -4.83 -10.10 25.35
C LYS A 102 -6.37 -10.20 25.42
N LYS A 103 -7.07 -9.18 24.95
CA LYS A 103 -8.54 -9.15 25.02
C LYS A 103 -9.14 -10.16 24.05
N PRO A 104 -10.14 -10.97 24.46
CA PRO A 104 -10.87 -11.86 23.55
C PRO A 104 -11.54 -11.08 22.41
N VAL A 105 -11.55 -11.66 21.21
CA VAL A 105 -12.09 -11.00 20.01
C VAL A 105 -13.58 -10.66 20.16
N ASN A 106 -14.35 -11.51 20.81
CA ASN A 106 -15.78 -11.28 21.09
C ASN A 106 -16.04 -10.15 22.11
N GLN A 107 -15.02 -9.70 22.84
CA GLN A 107 -15.12 -8.59 23.80
C GLN A 107 -14.54 -7.28 23.27
N LEU A 108 -13.98 -7.29 22.03
CA LEU A 108 -13.48 -6.08 21.43
C LEU A 108 -14.64 -5.17 21.01
N GLY A 109 -14.59 -3.93 21.49
CA GLY A 109 -15.59 -2.92 21.18
C GLY A 109 -15.01 -1.66 20.57
N GLN A 110 -15.92 -0.77 20.19
CA GLN A 110 -15.56 0.54 19.62
C GLN A 110 -14.63 1.35 20.54
N LEU A 111 -14.87 1.31 21.85
CA LEU A 111 -14.06 2.03 22.85
C LEU A 111 -12.59 1.58 22.84
N ASP A 112 -12.33 0.30 22.64
CA ASP A 112 -10.96 -0.22 22.55
C ASP A 112 -10.23 0.38 21.34
N MET A 113 -10.93 0.53 20.22
CA MET A 113 -10.36 1.10 19.00
C MET A 113 -10.20 2.62 19.08
N ILE A 114 -11.11 3.30 19.75
CA ILE A 114 -10.97 4.73 20.08
C ILE A 114 -9.73 4.94 20.95
N GLN A 115 -9.55 4.15 22.01
CA GLN A 115 -8.38 4.24 22.87
C GLN A 115 -7.09 3.96 22.09
N PHE A 116 -7.07 2.91 21.26
CA PHE A 116 -5.93 2.62 20.37
C PHE A 116 -5.60 3.81 19.48
N ARG A 117 -6.60 4.39 18.81
CA ARG A 117 -6.45 5.58 17.95
C ARG A 117 -5.82 6.73 18.71
N ASP A 118 -6.37 7.06 19.88
CA ASP A 118 -5.97 8.24 20.64
C ASP A 118 -4.57 8.07 21.26
N GLU A 119 -4.21 6.88 21.73
CA GLU A 119 -2.85 6.58 22.16
C GLU A 119 -1.83 6.62 21.01
N ARG A 120 -2.23 6.19 19.81
CA ARG A 120 -1.39 6.29 18.61
C ARG A 120 -1.19 7.74 18.18
N LEU A 121 -2.22 8.57 18.24
CA LEU A 121 -2.14 10.01 17.90
C LEU A 121 -1.14 10.76 18.76
N LYS A 122 -0.90 10.33 20.00
CA LYS A 122 0.14 10.93 20.87
C LYS A 122 1.57 10.64 20.37
N LYS A 123 1.77 9.58 19.55
CA LYS A 123 3.09 9.09 19.17
C LYS A 123 3.41 9.31 17.69
N VAL A 124 2.40 9.35 16.83
CA VAL A 124 2.58 9.42 15.37
C VAL A 124 1.56 10.36 14.72
N LYS A 125 1.86 10.77 13.47
CA LYS A 125 0.98 11.69 12.71
C LYS A 125 -0.36 11.05 12.38
N SER A 126 -1.41 11.87 12.24
CA SER A 126 -2.77 11.45 11.91
C SER A 126 -2.86 10.55 10.67
N ALA A 127 -2.09 10.84 9.63
CA ALA A 127 -2.03 9.99 8.43
C ALA A 127 -1.48 8.58 8.70
N THR A 128 -0.57 8.42 9.66
CA THR A 128 -0.07 7.10 10.09
C THR A 128 -1.16 6.36 10.85
N VAL A 129 -1.85 7.04 11.78
CA VAL A 129 -2.96 6.43 12.53
C VAL A 129 -4.10 6.00 11.61
N ALA A 130 -4.43 6.80 10.59
CA ALA A 130 -5.43 6.42 9.60
C ALA A 130 -5.05 5.13 8.82
N ARG A 131 -3.75 4.93 8.53
CA ARG A 131 -3.24 3.68 7.93
C ARG A 131 -3.29 2.52 8.91
N ASP A 132 -2.93 2.76 10.18
CA ASP A 132 -3.00 1.76 11.26
C ASP A 132 -4.43 1.24 11.41
N LEU A 133 -5.44 2.14 11.47
CA LEU A 133 -6.85 1.78 11.50
C LEU A 133 -7.29 1.03 10.24
N GLY A 134 -6.76 1.41 9.06
CA GLY A 134 -7.00 0.69 7.80
C GLY A 134 -6.47 -0.74 7.83
N LEU A 135 -5.30 -0.97 8.43
CA LEU A 135 -4.74 -2.31 8.59
C LEU A 135 -5.57 -3.15 9.56
N LEU A 136 -5.94 -2.61 10.72
CA LEU A 136 -6.82 -3.28 11.68
C LEU A 136 -8.21 -3.56 11.08
N SER A 137 -8.73 -2.67 10.25
CA SER A 137 -9.98 -2.89 9.51
C SER A 137 -9.88 -4.12 8.58
N ALA A 138 -8.71 -4.35 7.95
CA ALA A 138 -8.50 -5.55 7.15
C ALA A 138 -8.45 -6.83 8.02
N VAL A 139 -7.88 -6.77 9.23
CA VAL A 139 -7.90 -7.88 10.19
C VAL A 139 -9.33 -8.20 10.63
N PHE A 140 -10.13 -7.20 10.99
CA PHE A 140 -11.53 -7.40 11.38
C PHE A 140 -12.40 -7.86 10.21
N LYS A 141 -12.12 -7.39 8.99
CA LYS A 141 -12.80 -7.88 7.79
C LYS A 141 -12.56 -9.37 7.59
N TYR A 142 -11.33 -9.85 7.80
CA TYR A 142 -10.99 -11.27 7.76
C TYR A 142 -11.75 -12.06 8.84
N ALA A 143 -11.79 -11.56 10.09
CA ALA A 143 -12.55 -12.19 11.19
C ALA A 143 -14.05 -12.29 10.87
N ARG A 144 -14.62 -11.25 10.23
CA ARG A 144 -16.04 -11.20 9.88
C ARG A 144 -16.38 -12.07 8.67
N GLN A 145 -15.62 -11.96 7.58
CA GLN A 145 -15.97 -12.57 6.29
C GLN A 145 -15.49 -14.01 6.16
N GLU A 146 -14.26 -14.29 6.58
CA GLU A 146 -13.65 -15.61 6.41
C GLU A 146 -13.88 -16.49 7.63
N LEU A 147 -13.63 -15.99 8.84
CA LEU A 147 -13.80 -16.77 10.07
C LEU A 147 -15.23 -16.77 10.58
N ARG A 148 -16.04 -15.76 10.24
CA ARG A 148 -17.44 -15.57 10.68
C ARG A 148 -17.61 -15.54 12.19
N ILE A 149 -16.62 -15.03 12.93
CA ILE A 149 -16.58 -14.95 14.39
C ILE A 149 -17.10 -13.63 14.96
N MET A 150 -17.48 -12.68 14.09
CA MET A 150 -18.07 -11.41 14.49
C MET A 150 -19.07 -10.90 13.46
N ALA A 151 -20.13 -10.25 13.92
CA ALA A 151 -21.18 -9.69 13.05
C ALA A 151 -20.80 -8.29 12.52
N ALA A 152 -20.23 -7.44 13.37
CA ALA A 152 -19.82 -6.07 13.07
C ALA A 152 -18.36 -5.86 13.46
N SER A 153 -17.70 -4.89 12.83
CA SER A 153 -16.33 -4.54 13.18
C SER A 153 -16.30 -3.52 14.32
N PRO A 154 -15.39 -3.66 15.30
CA PRO A 154 -15.18 -2.62 16.32
C PRO A 154 -14.75 -1.26 15.76
N LEU A 155 -14.41 -1.20 14.46
CA LEU A 155 -13.98 0.01 13.76
C LEU A 155 -15.09 0.68 12.93
N ASP A 156 -16.27 0.06 12.79
CA ASP A 156 -17.30 0.56 11.86
C ASP A 156 -17.69 2.02 12.17
N ASP A 157 -17.82 2.40 13.43
CA ASP A 157 -18.20 3.76 13.87
C ASP A 157 -17.02 4.55 14.46
N VAL A 158 -15.78 4.12 14.26
CA VAL A 158 -14.59 4.84 14.73
C VAL A 158 -14.17 5.91 13.72
N ALA A 159 -14.30 7.16 14.08
CA ALA A 159 -13.88 8.28 13.26
C ALA A 159 -12.39 8.22 12.95
N LYS A 160 -12.06 8.25 11.65
CA LYS A 160 -10.67 8.34 11.20
C LYS A 160 -10.13 9.73 11.47
N PRO A 161 -8.86 9.86 11.90
CA PRO A 161 -8.23 11.15 12.08
C PRO A 161 -8.20 11.95 10.78
N LYS A 162 -8.47 13.26 10.86
CA LYS A 162 -8.38 14.16 9.71
C LYS A 162 -6.95 14.14 9.17
N GLN A 163 -6.81 13.86 7.89
CA GLN A 163 -5.51 13.85 7.23
C GLN A 163 -5.10 15.29 6.89
N SER A 164 -3.79 15.57 6.99
CA SER A 164 -3.23 16.81 6.45
C SER A 164 -3.38 16.85 4.94
N ALA A 165 -3.49 18.05 4.37
CA ALA A 165 -3.49 18.25 2.94
C ALA A 165 -2.27 17.57 2.28
N SER A 166 -2.43 17.14 1.02
CA SER A 166 -1.31 16.61 0.25
C SER A 166 -0.23 17.68 0.08
N ARG A 167 1.03 17.25 0.08
CA ARG A 167 2.14 18.19 -0.11
C ARG A 167 2.17 18.65 -1.57
N ASN A 168 2.34 19.96 -1.76
CA ASN A 168 2.59 20.57 -3.08
C ASN A 168 3.97 21.25 -3.05
N ARG A 169 5.03 20.46 -2.80
CA ARG A 169 6.41 20.95 -2.68
C ARG A 169 7.06 20.96 -4.07
N ARG A 170 7.43 22.16 -4.54
CA ARG A 170 8.21 22.37 -5.76
C ARG A 170 9.71 22.38 -5.43
N ILE A 171 10.54 22.07 -6.40
CA ILE A 171 12.00 22.06 -6.26
C ILE A 171 12.55 23.22 -7.10
N SER A 172 13.24 24.17 -6.46
CA SER A 172 13.82 25.30 -7.16
C SER A 172 15.11 24.89 -7.89
N GLN A 173 15.54 25.70 -8.87
CA GLN A 173 16.81 25.46 -9.57
C GLN A 173 17.99 25.56 -8.61
N ASP A 174 18.00 26.53 -7.69
CA ASP A 174 19.03 26.66 -6.64
C ASP A 174 19.14 25.37 -5.80
N GLU A 175 18.01 24.79 -5.43
CA GLU A 175 18.03 23.53 -4.68
C GLU A 175 18.60 22.36 -5.52
N ILE A 176 18.28 22.31 -6.82
CA ILE A 176 18.86 21.32 -7.72
C ILE A 176 20.38 21.46 -7.75
N ASP A 177 20.87 22.67 -7.97
CA ASP A 177 22.31 22.95 -8.08
C ASP A 177 23.04 22.61 -6.77
N ARG A 178 22.53 23.02 -5.63
CA ARG A 178 23.06 22.68 -4.31
C ARG A 178 23.07 21.17 -4.02
N ILE A 179 22.05 20.48 -4.49
CA ILE A 179 21.96 19.00 -4.37
C ILE A 179 23.05 18.36 -5.21
N LEU A 180 23.21 18.77 -6.47
CA LEU A 180 24.24 18.24 -7.36
C LEU A 180 25.64 18.47 -6.79
N GLU A 181 25.92 19.66 -6.30
CA GLU A 181 27.19 20.00 -5.63
C GLU A 181 27.41 19.10 -4.40
N ALA A 182 26.41 18.97 -3.50
CA ALA A 182 26.50 18.12 -2.32
C ALA A 182 26.76 16.66 -2.65
N PHE A 183 26.29 16.18 -3.77
CA PHE A 183 26.55 14.83 -4.28
C PHE A 183 27.81 14.73 -5.16
N LYS A 184 28.52 15.84 -5.41
CA LYS A 184 29.69 15.94 -6.29
C LYS A 184 29.41 15.40 -7.68
N TYR A 185 28.32 15.84 -8.29
CA TYR A 185 27.87 15.44 -9.62
C TYR A 185 27.51 16.66 -10.45
N ASP A 186 28.07 16.77 -11.64
CA ASP A 186 27.87 17.88 -12.57
C ASP A 186 26.62 17.73 -13.47
N GLY A 187 26.00 16.56 -13.43
CA GLY A 187 24.86 16.22 -14.28
C GLY A 187 25.23 15.89 -15.74
N ARG A 188 26.50 15.93 -16.11
CA ARG A 188 26.97 15.83 -17.51
C ARG A 188 28.06 14.77 -17.73
N SER A 189 28.55 14.16 -16.68
CA SER A 189 29.58 13.13 -16.69
C SER A 189 29.02 11.76 -16.28
N GLN A 190 29.82 10.72 -16.47
CA GLN A 190 29.49 9.38 -16.02
C GLN A 190 29.48 9.29 -14.49
N PRO A 191 28.37 8.90 -13.83
CA PRO A 191 28.28 8.84 -12.37
C PRO A 191 28.85 7.52 -11.83
N ILE A 192 30.14 7.48 -11.56
CA ILE A 192 30.88 6.27 -11.16
C ILE A 192 30.53 5.85 -9.72
N THR A 193 30.39 6.83 -8.80
CA THR A 193 30.16 6.54 -7.39
C THR A 193 28.66 6.40 -7.06
N LYS A 194 28.34 5.61 -6.03
CA LYS A 194 26.97 5.51 -5.49
C LYS A 194 26.36 6.89 -5.18
N LYS A 195 27.19 7.83 -4.75
CA LYS A 195 26.82 9.20 -4.46
C LYS A 195 26.38 9.93 -5.72
N GLN A 196 27.18 9.89 -6.77
CA GLN A 196 26.87 10.50 -8.07
C GLN A 196 25.65 9.83 -8.74
N GLN A 197 25.55 8.50 -8.66
CA GLN A 197 24.36 7.79 -9.18
C GLN A 197 23.07 8.17 -8.45
N THR A 198 23.14 8.51 -7.16
CA THR A 198 21.98 9.03 -6.43
C THR A 198 21.54 10.39 -6.96
N ALA A 199 22.49 11.27 -7.29
CA ALA A 199 22.20 12.57 -7.91
C ALA A 199 21.72 12.42 -9.36
N TRP A 200 22.31 11.51 -10.13
CA TRP A 200 21.82 11.15 -11.45
C TRP A 200 20.34 10.69 -11.39
N ALA A 201 20.04 9.78 -10.48
CA ALA A 201 18.67 9.29 -10.30
C ALA A 201 17.69 10.40 -9.88
N PHE A 202 18.16 11.39 -9.11
CA PHE A 202 17.38 12.56 -8.74
C PHE A 202 17.02 13.40 -9.98
N ILE A 203 17.97 13.72 -10.86
CA ILE A 203 17.69 14.46 -12.09
C ILE A 203 16.81 13.62 -13.03
N PHE A 204 17.14 12.35 -13.20
CA PHE A 204 16.38 11.44 -14.06
C PHE A 204 14.93 11.30 -13.61
N ALA A 205 14.69 11.32 -12.28
CA ALA A 205 13.33 11.33 -11.72
C ALA A 205 12.55 12.62 -12.06
N ILE A 206 13.23 13.78 -12.09
CA ILE A 206 12.63 15.06 -12.49
C ILE A 206 12.26 15.06 -13.99
N GLU A 207 13.07 14.43 -14.84
CA GLU A 207 12.82 14.34 -16.28
C GLU A 207 11.72 13.34 -16.66
N THR A 208 11.56 12.25 -15.88
CA THR A 208 10.72 11.10 -16.26
C THR A 208 9.48 10.93 -15.40
N ALA A 209 9.37 11.62 -14.27
CA ALA A 209 8.36 11.38 -13.24
C ALA A 209 8.33 9.94 -12.69
N MET A 210 9.38 9.15 -12.90
CA MET A 210 9.49 7.77 -12.40
C MET A 210 9.65 7.75 -10.88
N ARG A 211 9.17 6.66 -10.26
CA ARG A 211 9.38 6.44 -8.82
C ARG A 211 10.80 5.94 -8.55
N ALA A 212 11.32 6.20 -7.36
CA ALA A 212 12.64 5.71 -6.97
C ALA A 212 12.84 4.20 -7.21
N SER A 213 11.83 3.39 -6.87
CA SER A 213 11.88 1.94 -7.08
C SER A 213 11.84 1.52 -8.55
N GLU A 214 11.25 2.34 -9.42
CA GLU A 214 11.23 2.10 -10.86
C GLU A 214 12.59 2.43 -11.47
N ILE A 215 13.23 3.52 -11.05
CA ILE A 215 14.57 3.90 -11.50
C ILE A 215 15.62 2.89 -11.04
N THR A 216 15.56 2.46 -9.78
CA THR A 216 16.55 1.51 -9.22
C THR A 216 16.31 0.05 -9.62
N GLY A 217 15.19 -0.24 -10.24
CA GLY A 217 14.88 -1.54 -10.83
C GLY A 217 14.98 -1.56 -12.35
N LEU A 218 15.37 -0.44 -12.97
CA LEU A 218 15.43 -0.29 -14.42
C LEU A 218 16.59 -1.09 -15.00
N LYS A 219 16.31 -1.88 -16.03
CA LYS A 219 17.30 -2.65 -16.79
C LYS A 219 17.50 -2.07 -18.18
N TRP A 220 18.63 -2.37 -18.78
CA TRP A 220 18.91 -1.94 -20.15
C TRP A 220 17.92 -2.54 -21.17
N THR A 221 17.35 -3.71 -20.90
CA THR A 221 16.30 -4.35 -21.70
C THR A 221 14.99 -3.59 -21.73
N ASP A 222 14.76 -2.71 -20.75
CA ASP A 222 13.53 -1.93 -20.62
C ASP A 222 13.62 -0.59 -21.37
N ILE A 223 14.80 -0.26 -21.92
CA ILE A 223 15.09 1.02 -22.59
C ILE A 223 14.93 0.88 -24.10
N TYR A 224 14.08 1.72 -24.68
CA TYR A 224 13.86 1.89 -26.10
C TYR A 224 14.28 3.30 -26.53
N ASP A 225 14.36 3.56 -27.83
CA ASP A 225 14.85 4.86 -28.37
C ASP A 225 14.17 6.09 -27.77
N LYS A 226 12.86 6.04 -27.56
CA LYS A 226 12.06 7.19 -27.13
C LYS A 226 11.26 6.95 -25.86
N HIS A 227 11.34 5.77 -25.25
CA HIS A 227 10.58 5.46 -24.06
C HIS A 227 11.22 4.34 -23.24
N VAL A 228 10.79 4.26 -21.98
CA VAL A 228 11.06 3.13 -21.09
C VAL A 228 9.78 2.32 -20.94
N GLU A 229 9.87 1.01 -20.97
CA GLU A 229 8.78 0.10 -20.64
C GLU A 229 8.92 -0.40 -19.19
N LEU A 230 7.89 -0.22 -18.39
CA LEU A 230 7.82 -0.70 -17.02
C LEU A 230 6.76 -1.79 -16.93
N GLU A 231 7.19 -3.04 -16.90
CA GLU A 231 6.29 -4.21 -16.90
C GLU A 231 5.42 -4.30 -15.64
N LEU A 232 5.99 -4.06 -14.46
CA LEU A 232 5.31 -4.18 -13.18
C LEU A 232 5.57 -2.95 -12.29
N THR A 233 4.65 -1.99 -12.33
CA THR A 233 4.69 -0.85 -11.41
C THR A 233 4.15 -1.23 -10.02
N LYS A 234 4.36 -0.37 -9.00
CA LYS A 234 3.78 -0.52 -7.66
C LYS A 234 2.25 -0.75 -7.70
N ASN A 235 1.59 -0.29 -8.75
CA ASN A 235 0.15 -0.40 -8.96
C ASN A 235 -0.27 -1.65 -9.74
N GLY A 236 0.68 -2.51 -10.16
CA GLY A 236 0.40 -3.75 -10.90
C GLY A 236 0.02 -3.53 -12.37
N THR A 237 0.26 -2.33 -12.94
CA THR A 237 -0.01 -2.02 -14.34
C THR A 237 1.29 -1.71 -15.07
N ALA A 238 1.49 -2.32 -16.23
CA ALA A 238 2.56 -1.93 -17.15
C ALA A 238 2.31 -0.52 -17.70
N ARG A 239 3.38 0.22 -17.96
CA ARG A 239 3.27 1.52 -18.63
C ARG A 239 4.54 1.88 -19.39
N LYS A 240 4.38 2.70 -20.41
CA LYS A 240 5.47 3.33 -21.15
C LYS A 240 5.69 4.75 -20.63
N VAL A 241 6.94 5.09 -20.37
CA VAL A 241 7.37 6.42 -19.94
C VAL A 241 8.15 7.07 -21.08
N PRO A 242 7.65 8.13 -21.72
CA PRO A 242 8.37 8.82 -22.77
C PRO A 242 9.63 9.49 -22.22
N LEU A 243 10.69 9.49 -23.02
CA LEU A 243 11.97 10.09 -22.67
C LEU A 243 12.15 11.44 -23.36
N SER A 244 12.45 12.48 -22.56
CA SER A 244 12.93 13.75 -23.07
C SER A 244 14.35 13.59 -23.66
N LYS A 245 14.79 14.53 -24.49
CA LYS A 245 16.19 14.56 -24.98
C LYS A 245 17.17 14.50 -23.81
N ARG A 246 16.88 15.22 -22.73
CA ARG A 246 17.70 15.24 -21.51
C ARG A 246 17.70 13.87 -20.80
N ALA A 247 16.57 13.20 -20.74
CA ALA A 247 16.49 11.85 -20.15
C ALA A 247 17.33 10.83 -20.95
N ILE A 248 17.31 10.90 -22.27
CA ILE A 248 18.14 10.07 -23.15
C ILE A 248 19.64 10.35 -22.92
N GLU A 249 20.01 11.61 -22.83
CA GLU A 249 21.38 12.02 -22.53
C GLU A 249 21.84 11.48 -21.16
N LEU A 250 21.01 11.61 -20.12
CA LEU A 250 21.30 11.06 -18.79
C LEU A 250 21.50 9.54 -18.82
N LEU A 251 20.69 8.81 -19.61
CA LEU A 251 20.87 7.36 -19.80
C LEU A 251 22.19 7.03 -20.48
N SER A 252 22.66 7.84 -21.44
CA SER A 252 23.93 7.61 -22.11
C SER A 252 25.12 7.68 -21.13
N TYR A 253 25.07 8.50 -20.10
CA TYR A 253 26.10 8.58 -19.06
C TYR A 253 26.17 7.33 -18.17
N MET A 254 25.10 6.53 -18.10
CA MET A 254 25.09 5.28 -17.32
C MET A 254 25.66 4.08 -18.09
N ARG A 255 25.87 4.19 -19.41
CA ARG A 255 26.41 3.10 -20.22
C ARG A 255 27.82 2.71 -19.75
N GLY A 256 28.06 1.40 -19.66
CA GLY A 256 29.36 0.86 -19.24
C GLY A 256 29.60 0.79 -17.73
N ILE A 257 28.62 1.20 -16.88
CA ILE A 257 28.72 1.04 -15.43
C ILE A 257 28.30 -0.38 -15.01
N ASP A 258 27.22 -0.89 -15.59
CA ASP A 258 26.72 -2.23 -15.35
C ASP A 258 26.04 -2.75 -16.65
N GLU A 259 26.14 -4.05 -16.90
CA GLU A 259 25.64 -4.66 -18.13
C GLU A 259 24.12 -4.90 -18.11
N ILE A 260 23.55 -5.07 -16.93
CA ILE A 260 22.15 -5.44 -16.74
C ILE A 260 21.35 -4.26 -16.20
N ASP A 261 21.78 -3.69 -15.09
CA ASP A 261 21.07 -2.63 -14.37
C ASP A 261 21.50 -1.25 -14.87
N VAL A 262 20.54 -0.36 -15.15
CA VAL A 262 20.82 1.04 -15.49
C VAL A 262 21.41 1.78 -14.29
N CYS A 263 20.90 1.48 -13.07
CA CYS A 263 21.35 2.11 -11.82
C CYS A 263 21.73 1.03 -10.80
N THR A 264 22.98 1.04 -10.33
CA THR A 264 23.46 0.05 -9.37
C THR A 264 23.06 0.37 -7.92
N VAL A 265 22.55 1.59 -7.65
CA VAL A 265 22.03 1.97 -6.33
C VAL A 265 20.62 1.41 -6.18
N LYS A 266 20.44 0.44 -5.30
CA LYS A 266 19.12 -0.16 -5.04
C LYS A 266 18.30 0.68 -4.06
N ASN A 267 16.99 0.71 -4.22
CA ASN A 267 16.08 1.41 -3.31
C ASN A 267 15.59 0.53 -2.15
N ASN A 268 15.48 -0.77 -2.39
CA ASN A 268 15.13 -1.75 -1.35
C ASN A 268 16.38 -2.57 -1.02
N VAL A 269 16.76 -2.57 0.25
CA VAL A 269 17.79 -3.47 0.74
C VAL A 269 17.17 -4.85 0.92
N ALA A 270 17.58 -5.80 0.07
CA ALA A 270 17.24 -7.19 0.27
C ALA A 270 18.02 -7.71 1.50
N ASP A 271 17.38 -8.58 2.24
CA ASP A 271 17.85 -9.39 3.37
C ASP A 271 19.23 -9.08 3.95
N GLY A 272 19.24 -8.57 5.17
CA GLY A 272 20.38 -8.59 6.08
C GLY A 272 21.10 -7.26 6.32
N ASP A 273 20.99 -6.24 5.48
CA ASP A 273 21.68 -4.95 5.67
C ASP A 273 20.77 -3.95 6.40
N VAL A 274 20.50 -4.23 7.66
CA VAL A 274 19.72 -3.37 8.56
C VAL A 274 20.59 -2.16 8.92
N GLY A 275 20.54 -1.11 8.11
CA GLY A 275 21.25 0.15 8.46
C GLY A 275 21.73 1.01 7.31
N ARG A 276 21.73 0.51 6.08
CA ARG A 276 22.05 1.31 4.89
C ARG A 276 20.83 1.46 4.01
N GLY A 277 20.03 2.48 4.28
CA GLY A 277 18.84 2.80 3.49
C GLY A 277 19.15 2.88 2.00
N GLY A 278 18.19 2.42 1.17
CA GLY A 278 18.28 2.53 -0.28
C GLY A 278 18.34 3.98 -0.76
N LEU A 279 18.29 4.19 -2.07
CA LEU A 279 18.43 5.48 -2.75
C LEU A 279 17.67 6.62 -2.06
N SER A 280 16.38 6.44 -1.76
CA SER A 280 15.56 7.50 -1.15
C SER A 280 16.01 7.87 0.28
N ALA A 281 16.46 6.89 1.06
CA ALA A 281 16.94 7.14 2.42
C ALA A 281 18.30 7.83 2.40
N TYR A 282 19.22 7.39 1.53
CA TYR A 282 20.52 8.02 1.37
C TYR A 282 20.39 9.46 0.86
N PHE A 283 19.53 9.71 -0.15
CA PHE A 283 19.19 11.04 -0.61
C PHE A 283 18.72 11.92 0.56
N THR A 284 17.75 11.46 1.33
CA THR A 284 17.19 12.20 2.46
C THR A 284 18.26 12.48 3.54
N GLN A 285 19.14 11.52 3.83
CA GLN A 285 20.23 11.71 4.79
C GLN A 285 21.18 12.83 4.36
N VAL A 286 21.55 12.90 3.09
CA VAL A 286 22.45 13.95 2.58
C VAL A 286 21.75 15.30 2.56
N VAL A 287 20.53 15.36 2.02
CA VAL A 287 19.77 16.61 1.86
C VAL A 287 19.44 17.23 3.22
N LYS A 288 18.94 16.45 4.16
CA LYS A 288 18.67 16.94 5.52
C LYS A 288 19.94 17.19 6.34
N GLY A 289 20.90 16.28 6.26
CA GLY A 289 22.11 16.34 7.08
C GLY A 289 23.07 17.44 6.65
N LYS A 290 23.37 17.54 5.36
CA LYS A 290 24.34 18.48 4.81
C LYS A 290 23.73 19.81 4.37
N LEU A 291 22.63 19.77 3.63
CA LEU A 291 22.01 20.96 3.05
C LEU A 291 20.99 21.63 3.98
N LYS A 292 20.61 20.95 5.07
CA LYS A 292 19.58 21.41 6.03
C LYS A 292 18.20 21.67 5.40
N ILE A 293 17.91 21.06 4.25
CA ILE A 293 16.60 21.11 3.60
C ILE A 293 15.75 20.02 4.21
N ASN A 294 14.97 20.36 5.26
CA ASN A 294 14.27 19.39 6.09
C ASN A 294 12.96 18.85 5.47
N ASP A 295 12.41 19.60 4.54
CA ASP A 295 11.11 19.36 3.92
C ASP A 295 11.21 18.72 2.53
N LEU A 296 12.39 18.34 2.04
CA LEU A 296 12.60 17.72 0.74
C LEU A 296 12.85 16.22 0.89
N THR A 297 12.12 15.43 0.09
CA THR A 297 12.30 13.97 -0.05
C THR A 297 12.51 13.61 -1.51
N PHE A 298 13.06 12.43 -1.79
CA PHE A 298 13.23 11.96 -3.17
C PHE A 298 11.89 11.89 -3.95
N HIS A 299 10.76 11.65 -3.27
CA HIS A 299 9.46 11.58 -3.93
C HIS A 299 8.97 12.94 -4.47
N ASP A 300 9.48 14.03 -3.93
CA ASP A 300 9.13 15.38 -4.40
C ASP A 300 9.66 15.65 -5.83
N THR A 301 10.67 14.90 -6.31
CA THR A 301 11.09 14.92 -7.73
C THR A 301 9.96 14.59 -8.68
N ARG A 302 9.10 13.64 -8.28
CA ARG A 302 7.96 13.26 -9.09
C ARG A 302 6.88 14.35 -9.10
N HIS A 303 6.68 15.05 -7.98
CA HIS A 303 5.81 16.22 -7.93
C HIS A 303 6.33 17.33 -8.85
N GLU A 304 7.64 17.59 -8.81
CA GLU A 304 8.28 18.57 -9.69
C GLU A 304 8.13 18.19 -11.16
N ALA A 305 8.44 16.94 -11.53
CA ALA A 305 8.31 16.44 -12.89
C ALA A 305 6.88 16.57 -13.44
N ILE A 306 5.88 16.17 -12.67
CA ILE A 306 4.48 16.28 -13.10
C ILE A 306 4.06 17.72 -13.27
N SER A 307 4.45 18.59 -12.34
CA SER A 307 4.17 20.04 -12.45
C SER A 307 4.84 20.66 -13.68
N ARG A 308 6.07 20.25 -14.04
CA ARG A 308 6.73 20.68 -15.28
C ARG A 308 5.95 20.20 -16.51
N LEU A 309 5.58 18.91 -16.54
CA LEU A 309 4.82 18.31 -17.65
C LEU A 309 3.46 19.01 -17.87
N VAL A 310 2.74 19.34 -16.80
CA VAL A 310 1.48 20.10 -16.88
C VAL A 310 1.72 21.47 -17.53
N LYS A 311 2.75 22.20 -17.07
CA LYS A 311 3.04 23.55 -17.57
C LYS A 311 3.57 23.59 -19.00
N THR A 312 4.48 22.66 -19.34
CA THR A 312 5.23 22.73 -20.62
C THR A 312 4.60 21.92 -21.73
N ALA A 313 4.07 20.72 -21.43
CA ALA A 313 3.59 19.81 -22.45
C ALA A 313 2.10 19.97 -22.78
N LYS A 314 1.35 20.72 -21.95
CA LYS A 314 -0.12 20.97 -22.11
C LYS A 314 -0.91 19.70 -22.44
N LEU A 315 -0.49 18.55 -21.87
CA LEU A 315 -1.10 17.25 -22.13
C LEU A 315 -2.45 17.13 -21.43
N PRO A 316 -3.44 16.48 -22.07
CA PRO A 316 -4.67 16.09 -21.38
C PRO A 316 -4.37 15.26 -20.13
N VAL A 317 -5.16 15.45 -19.06
CA VAL A 317 -4.92 14.82 -17.77
C VAL A 317 -4.93 13.28 -17.85
N GLU A 318 -5.69 12.71 -18.77
CA GLU A 318 -5.77 11.27 -19.03
C GLU A 318 -4.45 10.73 -19.60
N VAL A 319 -3.82 11.49 -20.50
CA VAL A 319 -2.51 11.15 -21.07
C VAL A 319 -1.45 11.23 -19.99
N LEU A 320 -1.47 12.31 -19.19
CA LEU A 320 -0.56 12.47 -18.07
C LEU A 320 -0.73 11.36 -17.04
N ALA A 321 -1.96 10.92 -16.76
CA ALA A 321 -2.25 9.80 -15.86
C ALA A 321 -1.60 8.49 -16.36
N LYS A 322 -1.67 8.21 -17.66
CA LYS A 322 -1.04 7.04 -18.29
C LYS A 322 0.49 7.10 -18.17
N ILE A 323 1.11 8.23 -18.50
CA ILE A 323 2.57 8.44 -18.42
C ILE A 323 3.05 8.25 -16.98
N THR A 324 2.39 8.89 -16.05
CA THR A 324 2.78 8.89 -14.63
C THR A 324 2.31 7.64 -13.87
N GLY A 325 1.36 6.88 -14.41
CA GLY A 325 0.80 5.68 -13.76
C GLY A 325 -0.04 6.00 -12.53
N HIS A 326 -0.87 7.03 -12.60
CA HIS A 326 -1.92 7.32 -11.62
C HIS A 326 -3.18 6.54 -11.98
N LYS A 327 -3.69 5.74 -11.04
CA LYS A 327 -4.96 5.00 -11.23
C LYS A 327 -6.17 5.92 -11.22
N THR A 328 -6.08 7.04 -10.51
CA THR A 328 -7.18 7.97 -10.27
C THR A 328 -6.78 9.35 -10.77
N ILE A 329 -7.49 9.83 -11.77
CA ILE A 329 -7.27 11.16 -12.39
C ILE A 329 -7.49 12.29 -11.38
N SER A 330 -8.43 12.11 -10.42
CA SER A 330 -8.72 13.11 -9.40
C SER A 330 -7.47 13.54 -8.59
N ILE A 331 -6.49 12.64 -8.40
CA ILE A 331 -5.23 13.00 -7.73
C ILE A 331 -4.44 14.02 -8.55
N LEU A 332 -4.41 13.85 -9.87
CA LEU A 332 -3.73 14.80 -10.76
C LEU A 332 -4.45 16.14 -10.82
N ILE A 333 -5.78 16.11 -10.99
CA ILE A 333 -6.60 17.32 -11.05
C ILE A 333 -6.43 18.12 -9.76
N ASN A 334 -6.65 17.53 -8.61
CA ASN A 334 -6.63 18.23 -7.32
C ASN A 334 -5.23 18.71 -6.90
N THR A 335 -4.16 18.14 -7.47
CA THR A 335 -2.78 18.47 -7.05
C THR A 335 -2.06 19.35 -8.06
N TYR A 336 -2.28 19.17 -9.36
CA TYR A 336 -1.45 19.78 -10.41
C TYR A 336 -2.23 20.62 -11.41
N TYR A 337 -3.51 20.29 -11.65
CA TYR A 337 -4.38 21.07 -12.53
C TYR A 337 -5.20 22.05 -11.68
N ASN A 338 -4.51 23.01 -11.08
CA ASN A 338 -5.14 24.15 -10.45
C ASN A 338 -4.79 25.36 -11.32
N PRO A 339 -5.58 25.66 -12.37
CA PRO A 339 -5.28 26.75 -13.27
C PRO A 339 -5.32 28.06 -12.50
N ASP A 340 -4.39 28.92 -12.78
CA ASP A 340 -4.44 30.31 -12.35
C ASP A 340 -5.65 30.96 -13.00
N ILE A 341 -6.54 31.53 -12.19
CA ILE A 341 -7.79 32.15 -12.68
C ILE A 341 -7.46 33.32 -13.63
N GLU A 342 -6.36 34.02 -13.39
CA GLU A 342 -5.89 35.11 -14.27
C GLU A 342 -5.44 34.55 -15.63
N GLU A 343 -4.69 33.44 -15.64
CA GLU A 343 -4.26 32.76 -16.87
C GLU A 343 -5.46 32.18 -17.67
N LEU A 344 -6.51 31.73 -16.99
CA LEU A 344 -7.77 31.30 -17.59
C LEU A 344 -8.56 32.49 -18.15
N ALA A 345 -8.63 33.59 -17.42
CA ALA A 345 -9.28 34.79 -17.88
C ALA A 345 -8.62 35.32 -19.16
N ASP A 346 -7.27 35.35 -19.19
CA ASP A 346 -6.53 35.76 -20.40
C ASP A 346 -6.79 34.85 -21.60
N HIS A 347 -7.04 33.55 -21.37
CA HIS A 347 -7.44 32.61 -22.44
C HIS A 347 -8.86 32.85 -22.93
N LEU A 348 -9.79 33.27 -22.06
CA LEU A 348 -11.15 33.59 -22.40
C LEU A 348 -11.29 34.98 -23.06
N HIS A 349 -10.30 35.86 -22.84
CA HIS A 349 -10.25 37.22 -23.45
C HIS A 349 -9.51 37.24 -24.78
N LYS A 350 -9.00 36.13 -25.31
CA LYS A 350 -8.49 36.08 -26.69
C LYS A 350 -9.67 36.24 -27.67
N GLU A 351 -9.83 37.45 -28.19
CA GLU A 351 -10.92 37.85 -29.11
C GLU A 351 -10.90 37.14 -30.47
N ASP A 352 -9.93 36.28 -30.76
CA ASP A 352 -9.70 35.64 -32.05
C ASP A 352 -10.15 34.17 -32.14
N ASP A 353 -11.04 33.70 -31.27
CA ASP A 353 -11.60 32.37 -31.41
C ASP A 353 -12.85 32.44 -32.32
N PRO A 354 -12.79 31.92 -33.57
CA PRO A 354 -13.90 31.98 -34.53
C PRO A 354 -15.18 31.26 -34.06
N ASP A 355 -15.08 30.43 -33.01
CA ASP A 355 -16.20 29.70 -32.45
C ASP A 355 -16.92 30.44 -31.29
N ILE A 356 -16.42 31.61 -30.87
CA ILE A 356 -17.09 32.47 -29.88
C ILE A 356 -18.15 33.36 -30.55
N ILE A 357 -19.41 32.99 -30.35
CA ILE A 357 -20.55 33.85 -30.78
C ILE A 357 -20.59 35.09 -29.87
N PRO A 358 -20.34 36.32 -30.40
CA PRO A 358 -20.35 37.49 -29.56
C PRO A 358 -21.75 37.76 -29.00
N PHE A 359 -21.87 37.97 -27.69
CA PHE A 359 -23.12 38.42 -27.06
C PHE A 359 -23.50 39.82 -27.64
N LYS A 360 -24.56 39.89 -28.39
CA LYS A 360 -25.14 41.19 -28.76
C LYS A 360 -25.62 41.89 -27.50
N LYS A 361 -25.00 43.01 -27.13
CA LYS A 361 -25.58 43.94 -26.16
C LYS A 361 -26.94 44.38 -26.69
N SER A 362 -28.02 43.96 -26.04
CA SER A 362 -29.33 44.58 -26.23
C SER A 362 -29.25 45.99 -25.66
N ILE A 363 -29.46 46.97 -26.53
CA ILE A 363 -29.59 48.39 -26.20
C ILE A 363 -30.96 48.61 -25.57
#